data_305db2db51ed8c736edc00e0550d7272
#
_entry.id   305db2db51ed8c736edc00e0550d7272
#
_cell.length_a   1.000
_cell.length_b   1.000
_cell.length_c   1.000
_cell.angle_alpha   90.00
_cell.angle_beta   90.00
_cell.angle_gamma   90.00
#
_symmetry.space_group_name_H-M   'P 1'
#
loop_
_entity.id
_entity.type
_entity.pdbx_description
1 polymer ?
#
loop_
_entity_poly.entity_id
_entity_poly.type
_entity_poly.pdbx_seq_one_letter_code
_entity_poly.pdbx_strand_id
1 'polypeptide(L)'
;LNFKSNEVTNDAQVEQYVSPINVKVPGYIHKIYFTEHQFVKKGDTLLVIDDREYQIRLKEAEASLQDAMAGSQVIDASVNTSKSNIIVFDSNIEETEARLRKLETDYTRYQNLLSRNATTPIQVEQIKTDLDATTARLNALKQQKRTAESSSDEVQKRRGNSEASILRASAALDMAKLNLSYTVITAPCDGFLGRRALKEGQLVNAGQNMTYIIPNTQKWIVANFKETQV
;
A
#
# COMPACT_ATOMS: atom_id res chain seq x y z
N LEU A 1 52.73 50.52 -32.75
CA LEU A 1 52.79 49.07 -32.98
C LEU A 1 52.19 48.38 -31.78
N ASN A 2 50.88 47.98 -31.86
CA ASN A 2 50.23 47.18 -30.86
C ASN A 2 50.67 45.73 -31.07
N PHE A 3 51.58 45.25 -30.25
CA PHE A 3 51.81 43.82 -30.09
C PHE A 3 50.66 43.28 -29.24
N LYS A 4 49.64 42.69 -29.87
CA LYS A 4 48.76 41.73 -29.21
C LYS A 4 49.62 40.49 -28.93
N SER A 5 50.10 40.36 -27.72
CA SER A 5 50.67 39.10 -27.26
C SER A 5 49.56 38.07 -27.21
N ASN A 6 49.53 37.18 -28.19
CA ASN A 6 48.70 35.98 -28.13
C ASN A 6 49.44 35.00 -27.21
N GLU A 7 48.81 34.67 -26.08
CA GLU A 7 49.31 33.63 -25.23
C GLU A 7 48.90 32.25 -25.77
N VAL A 8 49.87 31.36 -25.83
CA VAL A 8 49.66 30.00 -26.38
C VAL A 8 49.95 28.98 -25.32
N THR A 9 49.00 28.08 -25.10
CA THR A 9 49.19 26.91 -24.20
C THR A 9 49.20 25.63 -24.99
N ASN A 10 50.08 24.71 -24.62
CA ASN A 10 50.10 23.34 -25.12
C ASN A 10 49.31 22.36 -24.24
N ASP A 11 48.75 22.85 -23.11
CA ASP A 11 47.99 22.04 -22.15
C ASP A 11 46.53 22.49 -22.16
N ALA A 12 45.88 22.26 -23.29
CA ALA A 12 44.45 22.46 -23.44
C ALA A 12 43.77 21.11 -23.70
N GLN A 13 42.76 20.80 -22.86
CA GLN A 13 42.01 19.55 -22.96
C GLN A 13 40.55 19.84 -23.25
N VAL A 14 39.92 19.03 -24.09
CA VAL A 14 38.48 19.08 -24.33
C VAL A 14 37.81 18.18 -23.32
N GLU A 15 36.98 18.76 -22.48
CA GLU A 15 36.21 18.04 -21.47
C GLU A 15 34.72 18.06 -21.79
N GLN A 16 34.02 17.04 -21.33
CA GLN A 16 32.56 16.96 -21.39
C GLN A 16 32.03 16.08 -20.24
N TYR A 17 30.77 16.27 -19.89
CA TYR A 17 30.13 15.39 -18.92
C TYR A 17 29.98 13.98 -19.51
N VAL A 18 30.27 12.97 -18.69
CA VAL A 18 30.02 11.57 -18.99
C VAL A 18 28.98 11.03 -18.01
N SER A 19 28.04 10.26 -18.51
CA SER A 19 26.99 9.64 -17.66
C SER A 19 27.36 8.17 -17.44
N PRO A 20 27.75 7.76 -16.21
CA PRO A 20 28.03 6.37 -15.90
C PRO A 20 26.73 5.57 -15.89
N ILE A 21 26.77 4.35 -16.44
CA ILE A 21 25.68 3.39 -16.40
C ILE A 21 26.08 2.30 -15.41
N ASN A 22 25.34 2.27 -14.28
CA ASN A 22 25.58 1.31 -13.23
C ASN A 22 24.43 0.27 -13.18
N VAL A 23 24.81 -0.96 -12.87
CA VAL A 23 23.86 -2.04 -12.59
C VAL A 23 23.12 -1.74 -11.28
N LYS A 24 21.82 -1.89 -11.27
CA LYS A 24 20.98 -1.60 -10.08
C LYS A 24 20.69 -2.85 -9.25
N VAL A 25 20.67 -4.04 -9.89
CA VAL A 25 20.35 -5.32 -9.25
C VAL A 25 21.41 -6.36 -9.61
N PRO A 26 21.79 -7.27 -8.68
CA PRO A 26 22.78 -8.30 -8.97
C PRO A 26 22.20 -9.39 -9.88
N GLY A 27 23.06 -10.07 -10.63
CA GLY A 27 22.66 -11.22 -11.45
C GLY A 27 23.64 -11.54 -12.55
N TYR A 28 23.38 -12.59 -13.31
CA TYR A 28 24.19 -12.94 -14.46
C TYR A 28 23.72 -12.18 -15.70
N ILE A 29 24.67 -11.68 -16.48
CA ILE A 29 24.35 -11.04 -17.76
C ILE A 29 23.82 -12.09 -18.72
N HIS A 30 22.55 -11.95 -19.13
CA HIS A 30 21.94 -12.84 -20.10
C HIS A 30 22.38 -12.47 -21.51
N LYS A 31 22.27 -11.19 -21.89
CA LYS A 31 22.62 -10.70 -23.23
C LYS A 31 23.01 -9.23 -23.23
N ILE A 32 23.96 -8.89 -24.13
CA ILE A 32 24.41 -7.51 -24.36
C ILE A 32 24.01 -7.11 -25.79
N TYR A 33 23.37 -5.95 -25.95
CA TYR A 33 22.78 -5.48 -27.22
C TYR A 33 23.55 -4.32 -27.84
N PHE A 34 24.68 -3.94 -27.29
CA PHE A 34 25.46 -2.82 -27.83
C PHE A 34 26.90 -3.22 -28.14
N THR A 35 27.54 -2.44 -29.02
CA THR A 35 28.97 -2.48 -29.30
C THR A 35 29.66 -1.23 -28.75
N GLU A 36 30.98 -1.30 -28.58
CA GLU A 36 31.78 -0.15 -28.17
C GLU A 36 31.66 0.99 -29.19
N HIS A 37 31.61 2.22 -28.70
CA HIS A 37 31.50 3.45 -29.47
C HIS A 37 30.22 3.56 -30.33
N GLN A 38 29.23 2.72 -30.08
CA GLN A 38 27.94 2.79 -30.77
C GLN A 38 27.13 4.01 -30.28
N PHE A 39 26.47 4.69 -31.20
CA PHE A 39 25.47 5.70 -30.86
C PHE A 39 24.17 5.01 -30.41
N VAL A 40 23.62 5.47 -29.28
CA VAL A 40 22.35 4.98 -28.71
C VAL A 40 21.44 6.14 -28.39
N LYS A 41 20.15 5.88 -28.46
CA LYS A 41 19.10 6.82 -28.04
C LYS A 41 18.62 6.50 -26.63
N LYS A 42 18.10 7.51 -25.97
CA LYS A 42 17.44 7.33 -24.66
C LYS A 42 16.37 6.25 -24.74
N GLY A 43 16.44 5.26 -23.85
CA GLY A 43 15.52 4.13 -23.78
C GLY A 43 15.96 2.89 -24.53
N ASP A 44 17.02 2.96 -25.37
CA ASP A 44 17.55 1.77 -26.03
C ASP A 44 18.05 0.76 -25.00
N THR A 45 17.68 -0.52 -25.17
CA THR A 45 18.15 -1.59 -24.29
C THR A 45 19.61 -1.88 -24.53
N LEU A 46 20.42 -1.80 -23.47
CA LEU A 46 21.87 -2.02 -23.53
C LEU A 46 22.24 -3.44 -23.14
N LEU A 47 21.70 -3.92 -22.05
CA LEU A 47 21.86 -5.31 -21.64
C LEU A 47 20.66 -5.80 -20.83
N VAL A 48 20.56 -7.12 -20.74
CA VAL A 48 19.56 -7.82 -19.96
C VAL A 48 20.26 -8.76 -18.98
N ILE A 49 19.90 -8.67 -17.73
CA ILE A 49 20.30 -9.60 -16.64
C ILE A 49 19.28 -10.75 -16.61
N ASP A 50 19.71 -11.95 -16.22
CA ASP A 50 18.81 -13.09 -16.01
C ASP A 50 17.72 -12.72 -15.01
N ASP A 51 16.49 -12.68 -15.47
CA ASP A 51 15.33 -12.17 -14.74
C ASP A 51 14.50 -13.27 -14.06
N ARG A 52 14.86 -14.56 -14.24
CA ARG A 52 14.07 -15.69 -13.75
C ARG A 52 13.81 -15.65 -12.24
N GLU A 53 14.81 -15.29 -11.46
CA GLU A 53 14.66 -15.14 -10.00
C GLU A 53 13.72 -13.98 -9.66
N TYR A 54 13.83 -12.86 -10.36
CA TYR A 54 12.97 -11.68 -10.17
C TYR A 54 11.52 -11.94 -10.58
N GLN A 55 11.29 -12.76 -11.63
CA GLN A 55 9.95 -13.20 -12.01
C GLN A 55 9.32 -14.11 -10.95
N ILE A 56 10.09 -15.00 -10.31
CA ILE A 56 9.60 -15.82 -9.21
C ILE A 56 9.22 -14.93 -8.02
N ARG A 57 10.08 -14.00 -7.62
CA ARG A 57 9.79 -13.04 -6.54
C ARG A 57 8.57 -12.16 -6.83
N LEU A 58 8.36 -11.80 -8.08
CA LEU A 58 7.15 -11.10 -8.50
C LEU A 58 5.90 -11.95 -8.24
N LYS A 59 5.90 -13.22 -8.68
CA LYS A 59 4.77 -14.14 -8.46
C LYS A 59 4.50 -14.41 -6.98
N GLU A 60 5.54 -14.52 -6.16
CA GLU A 60 5.41 -14.65 -4.69
C GLU A 60 4.74 -13.43 -4.08
N ALA A 61 5.13 -12.22 -4.51
CA ALA A 61 4.52 -10.99 -4.03
C ALA A 61 3.07 -10.83 -4.50
N GLU A 62 2.75 -11.25 -5.74
CA GLU A 62 1.37 -11.29 -6.26
C GLU A 62 0.50 -12.24 -5.46
N ALA A 63 0.99 -13.45 -5.17
CA ALA A 63 0.27 -14.42 -4.36
C ALA A 63 0.04 -13.91 -2.94
N SER A 64 1.03 -13.27 -2.32
CA SER A 64 0.91 -12.65 -1.00
C SER A 64 -0.14 -11.54 -0.96
N LEU A 65 -0.22 -10.72 -2.00
CA LEU A 65 -1.28 -9.70 -2.11
C LEU A 65 -2.66 -10.33 -2.24
N GLN A 66 -2.79 -11.38 -3.06
CA GLN A 66 -4.06 -12.11 -3.20
C GLN A 66 -4.51 -12.74 -1.88
N ASP A 67 -3.59 -13.34 -1.13
CA ASP A 67 -3.88 -13.91 0.19
C ASP A 67 -4.36 -12.84 1.18
N ALA A 68 -3.69 -11.69 1.24
CA ALA A 68 -4.11 -10.56 2.06
C ALA A 68 -5.49 -10.02 1.67
N MET A 69 -5.80 -9.96 0.37
CA MET A 69 -7.12 -9.54 -0.14
C MET A 69 -8.22 -10.56 0.22
N ALA A 70 -7.94 -11.86 0.07
CA ALA A 70 -8.87 -12.91 0.45
C ALA A 70 -9.16 -12.90 1.96
N GLY A 71 -8.12 -12.71 2.78
CA GLY A 71 -8.26 -12.54 4.22
C GLY A 71 -9.14 -11.34 4.60
N SER A 72 -9.01 -10.22 3.87
CA SER A 72 -9.87 -9.03 4.06
C SER A 72 -11.34 -9.31 3.76
N GLN A 73 -11.64 -10.06 2.71
CA GLN A 73 -13.02 -10.42 2.35
C GLN A 73 -13.70 -11.24 3.45
N VAL A 74 -12.97 -12.14 4.10
CA VAL A 74 -13.49 -12.93 5.25
C VAL A 74 -13.82 -12.00 6.42
N ILE A 75 -12.97 -11.01 6.70
CA ILE A 75 -13.22 -10.03 7.76
C ILE A 75 -14.43 -9.14 7.41
N ASP A 76 -14.56 -8.70 6.15
CA ASP A 76 -15.71 -7.91 5.70
C ASP A 76 -17.04 -8.69 5.84
N ALA A 77 -17.03 -9.99 5.52
CA ALA A 77 -18.17 -10.85 5.77
C ALA A 77 -18.52 -10.93 7.27
N SER A 78 -17.50 -11.02 8.14
CA SER A 78 -17.68 -11.03 9.59
C SER A 78 -18.25 -9.70 10.11
N VAL A 79 -17.80 -8.55 9.57
CA VAL A 79 -18.37 -7.21 9.88
C VAL A 79 -19.85 -7.16 9.51
N ASN A 80 -20.22 -7.66 8.34
CA ASN A 80 -21.62 -7.66 7.89
C ASN A 80 -22.49 -8.57 8.78
N THR A 81 -21.99 -9.73 9.17
CA THR A 81 -22.68 -10.64 10.08
C THR A 81 -22.87 -9.99 11.46
N SER A 82 -21.86 -9.33 12.01
CA SER A 82 -21.95 -8.62 13.29
C SER A 82 -22.97 -7.48 13.24
N LYS A 83 -23.02 -6.70 12.14
CA LYS A 83 -24.03 -5.66 11.93
C LYS A 83 -25.44 -6.23 11.84
N SER A 84 -25.61 -7.34 11.13
CA SER A 84 -26.91 -8.01 11.03
C SER A 84 -27.42 -8.49 12.40
N ASN A 85 -26.53 -9.02 13.25
CA ASN A 85 -26.88 -9.42 14.62
C ASN A 85 -27.36 -8.24 15.46
N ILE A 86 -26.74 -7.06 15.33
CA ILE A 86 -27.19 -5.85 16.05
C ILE A 86 -28.62 -5.47 15.61
N ILE A 87 -28.91 -5.53 14.32
CA ILE A 87 -30.26 -5.24 13.79
C ILE A 87 -31.30 -6.19 14.37
N VAL A 88 -30.97 -7.47 14.55
CA VAL A 88 -31.86 -8.44 15.21
C VAL A 88 -32.16 -8.04 16.66
N PHE A 89 -31.12 -7.61 17.41
CA PHE A 89 -31.34 -7.10 18.77
C PHE A 89 -32.20 -5.84 18.79
N ASP A 90 -32.01 -4.92 17.83
CA ASP A 90 -32.83 -3.71 17.73
C ASP A 90 -34.29 -4.04 17.50
N SER A 91 -34.58 -4.98 16.60
CA SER A 91 -35.96 -5.43 16.35
C SER A 91 -36.61 -6.07 17.59
N ASN A 92 -35.86 -6.89 18.32
CA ASN A 92 -36.34 -7.51 19.57
C ASN A 92 -36.56 -6.48 20.69
N ILE A 93 -35.73 -5.45 20.77
CA ILE A 93 -35.88 -4.33 21.69
C ILE A 93 -37.14 -3.55 21.35
N GLU A 94 -37.37 -3.20 20.08
CA GLU A 94 -38.53 -2.47 19.62
C GLU A 94 -39.85 -3.22 19.91
N GLU A 95 -39.87 -4.54 19.64
CA GLU A 95 -41.01 -5.40 20.01
C GLU A 95 -41.28 -5.36 21.53
N THR A 96 -40.22 -5.52 22.34
CA THR A 96 -40.36 -5.55 23.79
C THR A 96 -40.76 -4.19 24.36
N GLU A 97 -40.28 -3.09 23.80
CA GLU A 97 -40.69 -1.72 24.13
C GLU A 97 -42.17 -1.45 23.77
N ALA A 98 -42.65 -1.96 22.66
CA ALA A 98 -44.07 -1.85 22.27
C ALA A 98 -44.96 -2.60 23.31
N ARG A 99 -44.50 -3.81 23.71
CA ARG A 99 -45.21 -4.58 24.76
C ARG A 99 -45.19 -3.89 26.12
N LEU A 100 -44.06 -3.27 26.49
CA LEU A 100 -43.90 -2.52 27.73
C LEU A 100 -44.87 -1.34 27.78
N ARG A 101 -44.95 -0.51 26.73
CA ARG A 101 -45.90 0.60 26.61
C ARG A 101 -47.35 0.16 26.81
N LYS A 102 -47.72 -1.00 26.27
CA LYS A 102 -49.07 -1.56 26.48
C LYS A 102 -49.28 -1.90 27.95
N LEU A 103 -48.36 -2.60 28.58
CA LEU A 103 -48.43 -3.01 29.99
C LEU A 103 -48.50 -1.79 30.95
N GLU A 104 -47.74 -0.73 30.69
CA GLU A 104 -47.77 0.53 31.40
C GLU A 104 -49.16 1.19 31.32
N THR A 105 -49.75 1.20 30.14
CA THR A 105 -51.09 1.73 29.94
C THR A 105 -52.13 0.88 30.67
N ASP A 106 -52.02 -0.43 30.58
CA ASP A 106 -52.95 -1.35 31.24
C ASP A 106 -52.80 -1.25 32.77
N TYR A 107 -51.58 -1.18 33.32
CA TYR A 107 -51.32 -0.99 34.73
C TYR A 107 -51.97 0.29 35.26
N THR A 108 -51.79 1.41 34.58
CA THR A 108 -52.40 2.68 34.93
C THR A 108 -53.95 2.61 34.91
N ARG A 109 -54.51 1.93 33.89
CA ARG A 109 -55.95 1.71 33.79
C ARG A 109 -56.50 0.88 34.95
N TYR A 110 -55.84 -0.24 35.29
CA TYR A 110 -56.27 -1.12 36.35
C TYR A 110 -56.07 -0.49 37.72
N GLN A 111 -55.06 0.33 37.96
CA GLN A 111 -54.94 1.14 39.19
C GLN A 111 -56.14 2.09 39.35
N ASN A 112 -56.56 2.77 38.30
CA ASN A 112 -57.71 3.64 38.33
C ASN A 112 -59.03 2.86 38.57
N LEU A 113 -59.17 1.65 38.05
CA LEU A 113 -60.32 0.78 38.33
C LEU A 113 -60.32 0.28 39.77
N LEU A 114 -59.15 -0.03 40.34
CA LEU A 114 -59.03 -0.45 41.73
C LEU A 114 -59.46 0.67 42.69
N SER A 115 -59.07 1.92 42.44
CA SER A 115 -59.46 3.07 43.24
C SER A 115 -60.99 3.32 43.25
N ARG A 116 -61.71 2.80 42.25
CA ARG A 116 -63.17 2.84 42.10
C ARG A 116 -63.87 1.53 42.53
N ASN A 117 -63.13 0.59 43.16
CA ASN A 117 -63.59 -0.75 43.50
C ASN A 117 -64.17 -1.58 42.35
N ALA A 118 -63.70 -1.30 41.10
CA ALA A 118 -64.13 -1.96 39.86
C ALA A 118 -63.23 -3.11 39.41
N THR A 119 -62.18 -3.47 40.17
CA THR A 119 -61.27 -4.59 39.92
C THR A 119 -60.70 -5.13 41.25
N THR A 120 -60.03 -6.27 41.20
CA THR A 120 -59.42 -6.89 42.37
C THR A 120 -57.91 -6.51 42.54
N PRO A 121 -57.40 -6.41 43.78
CA PRO A 121 -55.95 -6.18 44.00
C PRO A 121 -55.06 -7.22 43.30
N ILE A 122 -55.50 -8.47 43.22
CA ILE A 122 -54.78 -9.58 42.59
C ILE A 122 -54.55 -9.30 41.09
N GLN A 123 -55.55 -8.73 40.40
CA GLN A 123 -55.42 -8.38 38.97
C GLN A 123 -54.41 -7.26 38.74
N VAL A 124 -54.36 -6.25 39.62
CA VAL A 124 -53.35 -5.17 39.54
C VAL A 124 -51.93 -5.70 39.80
N GLU A 125 -51.80 -6.60 40.80
CA GLU A 125 -50.52 -7.22 41.14
C GLU A 125 -49.97 -8.10 39.97
N GLN A 126 -50.86 -8.84 39.29
CA GLN A 126 -50.52 -9.64 38.11
C GLN A 126 -49.97 -8.75 37.00
N ILE A 127 -50.63 -7.65 36.64
CA ILE A 127 -50.16 -6.74 35.60
C ILE A 127 -48.82 -6.08 36.00
N LYS A 128 -48.66 -5.74 37.28
CA LYS A 128 -47.43 -5.19 37.81
C LYS A 128 -46.27 -6.19 37.63
N THR A 129 -46.47 -7.45 37.95
CA THR A 129 -45.49 -8.51 37.79
C THR A 129 -45.09 -8.69 36.33
N ASP A 130 -46.06 -8.64 35.40
CA ASP A 130 -45.82 -8.72 33.96
C ASP A 130 -45.04 -7.48 33.46
N LEU A 131 -45.32 -6.29 34.00
CA LEU A 131 -44.60 -5.06 33.72
C LEU A 131 -43.13 -5.16 34.15
N ASP A 132 -42.91 -5.59 35.43
CA ASP A 132 -41.60 -5.72 36.02
C ASP A 132 -40.77 -6.78 35.24
N ALA A 133 -41.39 -7.92 34.91
CA ALA A 133 -40.74 -8.97 34.12
C ALA A 133 -40.37 -8.49 32.70
N THR A 134 -41.26 -7.73 32.02
CA THR A 134 -40.99 -7.19 30.67
C THR A 134 -39.89 -6.12 30.72
N THR A 135 -39.87 -5.29 31.77
CA THR A 135 -38.80 -4.30 32.00
C THR A 135 -37.45 -4.97 32.20
N ALA A 136 -37.40 -6.04 32.99
CA ALA A 136 -36.16 -6.83 33.18
C ALA A 136 -35.70 -7.46 31.89
N ARG A 137 -36.63 -7.98 31.05
CA ARG A 137 -36.33 -8.53 29.73
C ARG A 137 -35.77 -7.47 28.79
N LEU A 138 -36.33 -6.26 28.75
CA LEU A 138 -35.85 -5.15 27.96
C LEU A 138 -34.41 -4.77 28.34
N ASN A 139 -34.12 -4.69 29.65
CA ASN A 139 -32.80 -4.39 30.14
C ASN A 139 -31.77 -5.47 29.73
N ALA A 140 -32.17 -6.74 29.78
CA ALA A 140 -31.32 -7.85 29.35
C ALA A 140 -31.02 -7.76 27.82
N LEU A 141 -32.03 -7.46 27.00
CA LEU A 141 -31.84 -7.28 25.54
C LEU A 141 -30.93 -6.09 25.23
N LYS A 142 -31.10 -4.96 25.93
CA LYS A 142 -30.22 -3.79 25.81
C LYS A 142 -28.76 -4.12 26.16
N GLN A 143 -28.55 -4.94 27.18
CA GLN A 143 -27.21 -5.38 27.55
C GLN A 143 -26.62 -6.35 26.52
N GLN A 144 -27.43 -7.26 25.97
CA GLN A 144 -27.00 -8.15 24.87
C GLN A 144 -26.62 -7.36 23.61
N LYS A 145 -27.43 -6.34 23.24
CA LYS A 145 -27.07 -5.43 22.14
C LYS A 145 -25.73 -4.75 22.38
N ARG A 146 -25.49 -4.19 23.57
CA ARG A 146 -24.20 -3.55 23.93
C ARG A 146 -23.02 -4.50 23.78
N THR A 147 -23.19 -5.76 24.18
CA THR A 147 -22.15 -6.79 23.98
C THR A 147 -21.92 -7.07 22.50
N ALA A 148 -22.98 -7.14 21.69
CA ALA A 148 -22.86 -7.33 20.24
C ALA A 148 -22.20 -6.14 19.56
N GLU A 149 -22.49 -4.91 20.00
CA GLU A 149 -21.82 -3.68 19.53
C GLU A 149 -20.32 -3.71 19.83
N SER A 150 -19.93 -4.07 21.07
CA SER A 150 -18.51 -4.21 21.43
C SER A 150 -17.79 -5.27 20.60
N SER A 151 -18.45 -6.39 20.31
CA SER A 151 -17.91 -7.43 19.43
C SER A 151 -17.78 -6.92 17.98
N SER A 152 -18.74 -6.13 17.51
CA SER A 152 -18.68 -5.51 16.18
C SER A 152 -17.51 -4.53 16.07
N ASP A 153 -17.26 -3.73 17.10
CA ASP A 153 -16.13 -2.81 17.17
C ASP A 153 -14.78 -3.55 17.11
N GLU A 154 -14.69 -4.70 17.76
CA GLU A 154 -13.48 -5.54 17.69
C GLU A 154 -13.23 -6.04 16.26
N VAL A 155 -14.26 -6.55 15.59
CA VAL A 155 -14.14 -7.01 14.22
C VAL A 155 -13.79 -5.84 13.29
N GLN A 156 -14.35 -4.65 13.51
CA GLN A 156 -14.03 -3.45 12.77
C GLN A 156 -12.56 -3.02 12.92
N LYS A 157 -11.98 -3.16 14.11
CA LYS A 157 -10.54 -2.94 14.34
C LYS A 157 -9.68 -3.96 13.59
N ARG A 158 -10.10 -5.23 13.55
CA ARG A 158 -9.43 -6.27 12.76
C ARG A 158 -9.43 -5.94 11.26
N ARG A 159 -10.50 -5.31 10.77
CA ARG A 159 -10.57 -4.80 9.40
C ARG A 159 -9.45 -3.80 9.11
N GLY A 160 -9.24 -2.80 9.98
CA GLY A 160 -8.14 -1.85 9.84
C GLY A 160 -6.76 -2.52 9.77
N ASN A 161 -6.54 -3.57 10.57
CA ASN A 161 -5.30 -4.36 10.50
C ASN A 161 -5.16 -5.11 9.18
N SER A 162 -6.26 -5.61 8.62
CA SER A 162 -6.27 -6.28 7.32
C SER A 162 -5.97 -5.32 6.18
N GLU A 163 -6.54 -4.12 6.19
CA GLU A 163 -6.24 -3.05 5.22
C GLU A 163 -4.74 -2.68 5.25
N ALA A 164 -4.14 -2.57 6.44
CA ALA A 164 -2.71 -2.36 6.58
C ALA A 164 -1.86 -3.54 6.04
N SER A 165 -2.37 -4.77 6.13
CA SER A 165 -1.72 -5.95 5.55
C SER A 165 -1.73 -5.91 4.02
N ILE A 166 -2.87 -5.54 3.41
CA ILE A 166 -2.99 -5.35 1.96
C ILE A 166 -1.99 -4.28 1.49
N LEU A 167 -1.91 -3.14 2.19
CA LEU A 167 -0.98 -2.08 1.84
C LEU A 167 0.49 -2.54 1.88
N ARG A 168 0.87 -3.33 2.89
CA ARG A 168 2.22 -3.92 2.96
C ARG A 168 2.49 -4.89 1.82
N ALA A 169 1.54 -5.75 1.50
CA ALA A 169 1.66 -6.71 0.41
C ALA A 169 1.73 -6.00 -0.96
N SER A 170 0.95 -4.93 -1.17
CA SER A 170 1.02 -4.14 -2.40
C SER A 170 2.37 -3.43 -2.55
N ALA A 171 2.92 -2.87 -1.46
CA ALA A 171 4.26 -2.26 -1.49
C ALA A 171 5.36 -3.29 -1.79
N ALA A 172 5.24 -4.52 -1.27
CA ALA A 172 6.16 -5.61 -1.60
C ALA A 172 6.06 -6.01 -3.08
N LEU A 173 4.85 -6.03 -3.65
CA LEU A 173 4.62 -6.27 -5.06
C LEU A 173 5.26 -5.17 -5.93
N ASP A 174 5.09 -3.90 -5.57
CA ASP A 174 5.69 -2.79 -6.30
C ASP A 174 7.21 -2.84 -6.27
N MET A 175 7.80 -3.22 -5.13
CA MET A 175 9.25 -3.44 -5.02
C MET A 175 9.72 -4.59 -5.92
N ALA A 176 8.98 -5.71 -5.99
CA ALA A 176 9.30 -6.83 -6.86
C ALA A 176 9.24 -6.43 -8.35
N LYS A 177 8.21 -5.67 -8.75
CA LYS A 177 8.10 -5.09 -10.11
C LYS A 177 9.26 -4.16 -10.43
N LEU A 178 9.63 -3.30 -9.51
CA LEU A 178 10.74 -2.37 -9.67
C LEU A 178 12.06 -3.12 -9.86
N ASN A 179 12.33 -4.12 -9.03
CA ASN A 179 13.55 -4.94 -9.16
C ASN A 179 13.57 -5.70 -10.49
N LEU A 180 12.45 -6.23 -10.94
CA LEU A 180 12.34 -6.86 -12.26
C LEU A 180 12.61 -5.85 -13.37
N SER A 181 12.11 -4.62 -13.27
CA SER A 181 12.40 -3.58 -14.26
C SER A 181 13.89 -3.23 -14.36
N TYR A 182 14.63 -3.38 -13.28
CA TYR A 182 16.08 -3.12 -13.24
C TYR A 182 16.93 -4.22 -13.88
N THR A 183 16.35 -5.37 -14.24
CA THR A 183 17.06 -6.41 -14.99
C THR A 183 17.29 -6.01 -16.45
N VAL A 184 16.49 -5.09 -16.98
CA VAL A 184 16.66 -4.50 -18.31
C VAL A 184 17.32 -3.14 -18.16
N ILE A 185 18.57 -3.04 -18.55
CA ILE A 185 19.33 -1.78 -18.47
C ILE A 185 19.22 -1.03 -19.77
N THR A 186 18.70 0.20 -19.68
CA THR A 186 18.48 1.08 -20.83
C THR A 186 19.35 2.32 -20.77
N ALA A 187 19.58 2.95 -21.93
CA ALA A 187 20.30 4.20 -22.04
C ALA A 187 19.52 5.37 -21.39
N PRO A 188 20.11 6.12 -20.44
CA PRO A 188 19.45 7.25 -19.78
C PRO A 188 19.35 8.50 -20.65
N CYS A 189 20.23 8.64 -21.67
CA CYS A 189 20.28 9.77 -22.59
C CYS A 189 20.83 9.33 -23.94
N ASP A 190 20.71 10.21 -24.93
CA ASP A 190 21.31 10.02 -26.25
C ASP A 190 22.83 10.25 -26.19
N GLY A 191 23.61 9.42 -26.87
CA GLY A 191 25.05 9.59 -26.88
C GLY A 191 25.82 8.39 -27.43
N PHE A 192 27.15 8.46 -27.35
CA PHE A 192 28.04 7.37 -27.69
C PHE A 192 28.44 6.57 -26.46
N LEU A 193 28.38 5.25 -26.59
CA LEU A 193 28.82 4.35 -25.52
C LEU A 193 30.35 4.26 -25.45
N GLY A 194 30.87 4.16 -24.24
CA GLY A 194 32.30 3.92 -24.00
C GLY A 194 32.68 2.45 -24.18
N ARG A 195 33.85 2.10 -23.62
CA ARG A 195 34.34 0.73 -23.66
C ARG A 195 33.46 -0.20 -22.84
N ARG A 196 33.34 -1.43 -23.26
CA ARG A 196 32.59 -2.50 -22.60
C ARG A 196 33.51 -3.27 -21.66
N ALA A 197 33.28 -3.15 -20.35
CA ALA A 197 34.05 -3.88 -19.33
C ALA A 197 33.47 -5.26 -19.01
N LEU A 198 32.27 -5.60 -19.50
CA LEU A 198 31.51 -6.78 -19.12
C LEU A 198 31.32 -7.76 -20.27
N LYS A 199 31.12 -9.05 -19.91
CA LYS A 199 30.87 -10.14 -20.87
C LYS A 199 29.56 -10.85 -20.55
N GLU A 200 28.94 -11.45 -21.55
CA GLU A 200 27.77 -12.31 -21.37
C GLU A 200 28.13 -13.49 -20.46
N GLY A 201 27.21 -13.91 -19.60
CA GLY A 201 27.44 -14.94 -18.57
C GLY A 201 28.21 -14.47 -17.33
N GLN A 202 28.69 -13.23 -17.29
CA GLN A 202 29.39 -12.68 -16.12
C GLN A 202 28.39 -12.30 -15.02
N LEU A 203 28.75 -12.61 -13.75
CA LEU A 203 28.03 -12.11 -12.59
C LEU A 203 28.34 -10.64 -12.36
N VAL A 204 27.31 -9.82 -12.15
CA VAL A 204 27.43 -8.40 -11.80
C VAL A 204 26.74 -8.11 -10.49
N ASN A 205 27.27 -7.11 -9.77
CA ASN A 205 26.73 -6.67 -8.49
C ASN A 205 26.05 -5.31 -8.63
N ALA A 206 25.10 -5.01 -7.73
CA ALA A 206 24.49 -3.70 -7.66
C ALA A 206 25.56 -2.61 -7.42
N GLY A 207 25.45 -1.48 -8.14
CA GLY A 207 26.41 -0.39 -8.11
C GLY A 207 27.63 -0.56 -9.04
N GLN A 208 27.82 -1.75 -9.63
CA GLN A 208 28.95 -1.98 -10.57
C GLN A 208 28.78 -1.13 -11.83
N ASN A 209 29.84 -0.41 -12.19
CA ASN A 209 29.88 0.35 -13.44
C ASN A 209 29.97 -0.60 -14.63
N MET A 210 29.10 -0.41 -15.60
CA MET A 210 29.03 -1.22 -16.81
C MET A 210 29.76 -0.56 -17.99
N THR A 211 29.44 0.68 -18.22
CA THR A 211 29.99 1.55 -19.27
C THR A 211 29.58 2.98 -18.94
N TYR A 212 29.95 3.92 -19.79
CA TYR A 212 29.51 5.30 -19.71
C TYR A 212 28.95 5.76 -21.05
N ILE A 213 28.00 6.70 -20.99
CA ILE A 213 27.51 7.41 -22.17
C ILE A 213 28.21 8.76 -22.23
N ILE A 214 28.70 9.09 -23.42
CA ILE A 214 29.20 10.41 -23.79
C ILE A 214 28.02 11.12 -24.48
N PRO A 215 27.28 12.00 -23.77
CA PRO A 215 26.14 12.67 -24.38
C PRO A 215 26.60 13.60 -25.50
N ASN A 216 25.78 13.78 -26.53
CA ASN A 216 26.07 14.77 -27.57
C ASN A 216 25.65 16.17 -27.11
N THR A 217 26.24 16.62 -25.98
CA THR A 217 25.98 17.93 -25.35
C THR A 217 27.19 18.86 -25.48
N GLN A 218 27.09 20.04 -24.85
CA GLN A 218 28.15 21.04 -24.85
C GLN A 218 29.47 20.46 -24.33
N LYS A 219 30.51 20.76 -25.07
CA LYS A 219 31.91 20.50 -24.74
C LYS A 219 32.55 21.80 -24.37
N TRP A 220 33.46 21.75 -23.39
CA TRP A 220 34.26 22.91 -22.98
C TRP A 220 35.74 22.58 -23.11
N ILE A 221 36.54 23.63 -23.21
CA ILE A 221 37.98 23.51 -23.28
C ILE A 221 38.52 24.01 -21.93
N VAL A 222 39.28 23.17 -21.25
CA VAL A 222 40.07 23.56 -20.09
C VAL A 222 41.50 23.80 -20.60
N ALA A 223 41.95 25.08 -20.57
CA ALA A 223 43.28 25.46 -20.96
C ALA A 223 44.07 25.89 -19.73
N ASN A 224 45.15 25.21 -19.43
CA ASN A 224 46.05 25.54 -18.33
C ASN A 224 47.16 26.47 -18.84
N PHE A 225 47.26 27.66 -18.26
CA PHE A 225 48.33 28.59 -18.52
C PHE A 225 49.31 28.57 -17.38
N LYS A 226 50.64 28.73 -17.69
CA LYS A 226 51.67 28.87 -16.66
C LYS A 226 51.54 30.23 -16.00
N GLU A 227 51.84 30.32 -14.71
CA GLU A 227 51.78 31.56 -13.92
C GLU A 227 52.59 32.74 -14.51
N THR A 228 53.62 32.43 -15.31
CA THR A 228 54.43 33.40 -16.02
C THR A 228 53.83 33.93 -17.34
N GLN A 229 52.66 33.39 -17.71
CA GLN A 229 51.99 33.73 -18.99
C GLN A 229 50.67 34.55 -18.74
N VAL A 230 50.37 34.86 -17.49
CA VAL A 230 49.19 35.66 -17.10
C VAL A 230 49.63 37.04 -16.63
#